data_0d03ea7795bafb7bc5286f5f1f74cc60
#
_entry.id   0d03ea7795bafb7bc5286f5f1f74cc60
#
_cell.length_a   1.000
_cell.length_b   1.000
_cell.length_c   1.000
_cell.angle_alpha   90.00
_cell.angle_beta   90.00
_cell.angle_gamma   90.00
#
_symmetry.space_group_name_H-M   'P 1'
#
loop_
_entity.id
_entity.type
_entity.pdbx_description
1 polymer ?
#
loop_
_entity_poly.entity_id
_entity_poly.type
_entity_poly.pdbx_seq_one_letter_code
_entity_poly.pdbx_strand_id
1 'polypeptide(L)'
;MIKNQTTLILLAIVLLSCDMGDHIRTYRLPKIKTSNNLHQIKDVKIKPSGFTWKKPDSWIPSRGSSMRLASFEIPYSGGVGELSIIQLGGEGGGLEANVNRWRGQIGLGPLSRFEIEAEAENGVSEIGNYQLFRLINLEKKESAFLAAIFPLESSALFIKLIASADGIVDLEKDFKAFCSSMKRDNRNQ
;
A
#
# COMPACT_ATOMS: atom_id res chain seq x y z
N MET A 1 68.29 -17.32 -15.19
CA MET A 1 67.83 -16.05 -14.57
C MET A 1 66.49 -15.45 -15.20
N ILE A 2 65.77 -16.17 -16.02
CA ILE A 2 64.54 -15.64 -16.72
C ILE A 2 63.26 -16.05 -16.00
N LYS A 3 63.25 -17.12 -15.18
CA LYS A 3 62.08 -17.63 -14.49
C LYS A 3 61.53 -16.71 -13.37
N ASN A 4 62.36 -15.86 -12.76
CA ASN A 4 61.88 -14.98 -11.66
C ASN A 4 61.24 -13.66 -12.14
N GLN A 5 61.52 -13.23 -13.37
CA GLN A 5 60.91 -11.99 -13.90
C GLN A 5 59.45 -12.18 -14.36
N THR A 6 59.13 -13.36 -14.91
CA THR A 6 57.76 -13.67 -15.33
C THR A 6 56.80 -13.84 -14.13
N THR A 7 57.29 -14.38 -13.02
CA THR A 7 56.50 -14.53 -11.79
C THR A 7 56.22 -13.17 -11.14
N LEU A 8 57.18 -12.22 -11.23
CA LEU A 8 56.98 -10.87 -10.67
C LEU A 8 56.02 -10.04 -11.49
N ILE A 9 55.98 -10.19 -12.81
CA ILE A 9 55.03 -9.50 -13.70
C ILE A 9 53.61 -10.05 -13.51
N LEU A 10 53.46 -11.37 -13.30
CA LEU A 10 52.14 -11.97 -13.04
C LEU A 10 51.54 -11.53 -11.68
N LEU A 11 52.39 -11.31 -10.68
CA LEU A 11 51.95 -10.83 -9.35
C LEU A 11 51.55 -9.35 -9.39
N ALA A 12 52.15 -8.54 -10.25
CA ALA A 12 51.82 -7.12 -10.40
C ALA A 12 50.47 -6.88 -11.09
N ILE A 13 50.00 -7.81 -11.96
CA ILE A 13 48.74 -7.70 -12.69
C ILE A 13 47.55 -8.02 -11.77
N VAL A 14 47.74 -8.84 -10.73
CA VAL A 14 46.66 -9.20 -9.78
C VAL A 14 46.32 -8.06 -8.81
N LEU A 15 47.22 -7.07 -8.63
CA LEU A 15 46.98 -5.95 -7.70
C LEU A 15 46.32 -4.73 -8.33
N LEU A 16 45.96 -4.76 -9.62
CA LEU A 16 45.32 -3.63 -10.34
C LEU A 16 43.82 -3.82 -10.61
N SER A 17 43.19 -4.86 -10.03
CA SER A 17 41.78 -5.13 -10.25
C SER A 17 40.98 -5.11 -8.93
N CYS A 18 40.87 -3.94 -8.31
CA CYS A 18 39.88 -3.65 -7.29
C CYS A 18 39.71 -2.13 -7.16
N ASP A 19 39.08 -1.54 -8.16
CA ASP A 19 38.39 -0.27 -7.98
C ASP A 19 36.93 -0.44 -8.45
N MET A 20 36.13 -1.19 -7.67
CA MET A 20 34.70 -1.07 -7.68
C MET A 20 34.33 0.02 -6.69
N GLY A 21 34.39 1.24 -7.15
CA GLY A 21 33.84 2.38 -6.43
C GLY A 21 32.36 2.20 -6.28
N ASP A 22 31.93 1.63 -5.14
CA ASP A 22 30.57 1.71 -4.66
C ASP A 22 30.19 3.19 -4.55
N HIS A 23 29.50 3.69 -5.56
CA HIS A 23 28.91 5.01 -5.50
C HIS A 23 27.75 5.01 -4.49
N ILE A 24 28.08 4.93 -3.21
CA ILE A 24 27.13 5.21 -2.13
C ILE A 24 26.77 6.70 -2.24
N ARG A 25 25.66 6.99 -2.90
CA ARG A 25 25.10 8.35 -2.92
C ARG A 25 24.42 8.60 -1.59
N THR A 26 25.10 9.27 -0.66
CA THR A 26 24.52 9.72 0.59
C THR A 26 23.62 10.92 0.32
N TYR A 27 22.31 10.72 0.35
CA TYR A 27 21.35 11.82 0.30
C TYR A 27 21.14 12.36 1.72
N ARG A 28 21.53 13.59 1.96
CA ARG A 28 21.08 14.30 3.17
C ARG A 28 19.64 14.75 2.95
N LEU A 29 18.70 14.03 3.53
CA LEU A 29 17.34 14.53 3.63
C LEU A 29 17.35 15.69 4.64
N PRO A 30 16.81 16.88 4.27
CA PRO A 30 16.63 17.93 5.25
C PRO A 30 15.71 17.42 6.36
N LYS A 31 16.13 17.57 7.63
CA LYS A 31 15.24 17.30 8.76
C LYS A 31 14.04 18.22 8.62
N ILE A 32 12.89 17.66 8.29
CA ILE A 32 11.62 18.37 8.38
C ILE A 32 11.47 18.70 9.86
N LYS A 33 11.59 19.97 10.23
CA LYS A 33 11.21 20.44 11.56
C LYS A 33 9.74 20.07 11.73
N THR A 34 9.45 19.12 12.61
CA THR A 34 8.09 18.81 13.02
C THR A 34 7.56 20.08 13.70
N SER A 35 6.98 20.95 12.90
CA SER A 35 6.20 22.07 13.38
C SER A 35 4.93 21.45 13.96
N ASN A 36 4.73 21.60 15.26
CA ASN A 36 3.50 21.25 15.97
C ASN A 36 2.34 22.13 15.48
N ASN A 37 1.90 21.90 14.25
CA ASN A 37 0.73 22.55 13.68
C ASN A 37 -0.49 21.63 13.80
N LEU A 38 -0.98 21.46 15.03
CA LEU A 38 -2.32 20.93 15.33
C LEU A 38 -3.47 21.75 14.68
N HIS A 39 -3.15 22.83 13.96
CA HIS A 39 -4.15 23.75 13.37
C HIS A 39 -4.34 23.59 11.85
N GLN A 40 -3.62 22.69 11.16
CA GLN A 40 -3.75 22.51 9.69
C GLN A 40 -4.62 21.34 9.24
N ILE A 41 -5.33 20.66 10.15
CA ILE A 41 -6.19 19.52 9.79
C ILE A 41 -7.52 19.96 9.14
N LYS A 42 -7.86 21.25 9.18
CA LYS A 42 -9.18 21.74 8.73
C LYS A 42 -9.41 21.81 7.21
N ASP A 43 -8.37 21.67 6.37
CA ASP A 43 -8.51 21.90 4.92
C ASP A 43 -7.93 20.78 4.03
N VAL A 44 -8.02 19.50 4.45
CA VAL A 44 -7.79 18.40 3.50
C VAL A 44 -9.01 18.32 2.59
N LYS A 45 -9.01 19.06 1.48
CA LYS A 45 -10.00 18.94 0.43
C LYS A 45 -9.87 17.55 -0.21
N ILE A 46 -10.82 16.66 0.09
CA ILE A 46 -10.99 15.43 -0.67
C ILE A 46 -11.34 15.87 -2.10
N LYS A 47 -10.55 15.45 -3.08
CA LYS A 47 -10.83 15.75 -4.48
C LYS A 47 -12.22 15.20 -4.86
N PRO A 48 -12.99 15.88 -5.73
CA PRO A 48 -14.17 15.27 -6.32
C PRO A 48 -13.75 13.97 -7.00
N SER A 49 -14.14 12.84 -6.43
CA SER A 49 -13.63 11.53 -6.85
C SER A 49 -14.63 10.77 -7.74
N GLY A 50 -15.81 11.33 -8.00
CA GLY A 50 -16.90 10.61 -8.64
C GLY A 50 -17.53 9.54 -7.74
N PHE A 51 -17.10 9.45 -6.47
CA PHE A 51 -17.62 8.53 -5.47
C PHE A 51 -17.90 9.22 -4.14
N THR A 52 -18.87 8.70 -3.41
CA THR A 52 -19.19 9.07 -2.02
C THR A 52 -19.24 7.83 -1.16
N TRP A 53 -19.06 8.01 0.14
CA TRP A 53 -19.06 6.94 1.15
C TRP A 53 -19.49 7.46 2.51
N LYS A 54 -19.81 6.55 3.41
CA LYS A 54 -20.02 6.83 4.83
C LYS A 54 -18.80 6.31 5.59
N LYS A 55 -18.20 7.13 6.44
CA LYS A 55 -17.08 6.75 7.30
C LYS A 55 -17.43 7.00 8.76
N PRO A 56 -16.85 6.28 9.72
CA PRO A 56 -16.89 6.65 11.13
C PRO A 56 -16.34 8.06 11.36
N ASP A 57 -16.89 8.79 12.33
CA ASP A 57 -16.44 10.15 12.65
C ASP A 57 -15.00 10.17 13.18
N SER A 58 -14.56 9.07 13.80
CA SER A 58 -13.19 8.88 14.28
C SER A 58 -12.14 8.83 13.17
N TRP A 59 -12.51 8.59 11.91
CA TRP A 59 -11.57 8.54 10.80
C TRP A 59 -11.19 9.93 10.34
N ILE A 60 -9.91 10.25 10.41
CA ILE A 60 -9.34 11.58 10.18
C ILE A 60 -8.84 11.66 8.74
N PRO A 61 -9.36 12.58 7.90
CA PRO A 61 -8.81 12.79 6.56
C PRO A 61 -7.33 13.15 6.63
N SER A 62 -6.51 12.51 5.80
CA SER A 62 -5.07 12.76 5.74
C SER A 62 -4.60 13.08 4.33
N ARG A 63 -3.41 13.68 4.21
CA ARG A 63 -2.80 13.95 2.91
C ARG A 63 -2.28 12.66 2.31
N GLY A 64 -2.81 12.27 1.15
CA GLY A 64 -2.31 11.16 0.36
C GLY A 64 -1.41 11.63 -0.79
N SER A 65 -0.88 10.67 -1.55
CA SER A 65 -0.24 10.95 -2.84
C SER A 65 -1.24 11.51 -3.86
N SER A 66 -0.73 12.12 -4.94
CA SER A 66 -1.57 12.66 -6.02
C SER A 66 -2.47 11.63 -6.72
N MET A 67 -2.12 10.34 -6.63
CA MET A 67 -2.88 9.23 -7.21
C MET A 67 -4.05 8.78 -6.33
N ARG A 68 -4.09 9.17 -5.07
CA ARG A 68 -5.14 8.77 -4.13
C ARG A 68 -6.35 9.69 -4.29
N LEU A 69 -7.54 9.09 -4.36
CA LEU A 69 -8.81 9.81 -4.29
C LEU A 69 -9.06 10.34 -2.88
N ALA A 70 -8.72 9.52 -1.88
CA ALA A 70 -8.77 9.89 -0.47
C ALA A 70 -7.78 9.09 0.36
N SER A 71 -7.43 9.62 1.53
CA SER A 71 -6.65 8.96 2.58
C SER A 71 -7.22 9.32 3.94
N PHE A 72 -7.15 8.36 4.88
CA PHE A 72 -7.61 8.53 6.25
C PHE A 72 -6.61 7.91 7.22
N GLU A 73 -6.39 8.58 8.33
CA GLU A 73 -5.82 8.01 9.55
C GLU A 73 -6.95 7.42 10.37
N ILE A 74 -6.80 6.19 10.83
CA ILE A 74 -7.83 5.43 11.52
C ILE A 74 -7.31 5.02 12.90
N PRO A 75 -7.70 5.74 13.96
CA PRO A 75 -7.35 5.37 15.32
C PRO A 75 -8.02 4.03 15.71
N TYR A 76 -7.26 3.15 16.38
CA TYR A 76 -7.75 1.95 17.03
C TYR A 76 -7.02 1.74 18.37
N SER A 77 -7.40 0.74 19.17
CA SER A 77 -6.89 0.53 20.52
C SER A 77 -5.36 0.44 20.63
N GLY A 78 -4.71 -0.14 19.62
CA GLY A 78 -3.26 -0.38 19.58
C GLY A 78 -2.45 0.62 18.74
N GLY A 79 -3.07 1.67 18.15
CA GLY A 79 -2.36 2.60 17.30
C GLY A 79 -3.22 3.34 16.27
N VAL A 80 -2.61 3.64 15.13
CA VAL A 80 -3.28 4.32 14.01
C VAL A 80 -3.04 3.54 12.73
N GLY A 81 -4.12 3.13 12.07
CA GLY A 81 -4.10 2.57 10.72
C GLY A 81 -4.15 3.66 9.66
N GLU A 82 -3.80 3.30 8.42
CA GLU A 82 -3.91 4.17 7.25
C GLU A 82 -4.82 3.52 6.21
N LEU A 83 -5.88 4.22 5.80
CA LEU A 83 -6.72 3.81 4.68
C LEU A 83 -6.44 4.68 3.47
N SER A 84 -6.34 4.06 2.30
CA SER A 84 -6.19 4.73 1.02
C SER A 84 -7.22 4.23 0.01
N ILE A 85 -7.70 5.15 -0.84
CA ILE A 85 -8.59 4.87 -1.96
C ILE A 85 -7.88 5.28 -3.23
N ILE A 86 -7.74 4.35 -4.19
CA ILE A 86 -7.06 4.57 -5.47
C ILE A 86 -7.95 4.02 -6.58
N GLN A 87 -8.10 4.77 -7.67
CA GLN A 87 -8.73 4.29 -8.89
C GLN A 87 -7.66 4.14 -9.97
N LEU A 88 -7.62 3.00 -10.64
CA LEU A 88 -6.70 2.70 -11.73
C LEU A 88 -7.48 2.30 -12.98
N GLY A 89 -7.01 2.73 -14.14
CA GLY A 89 -7.61 2.37 -15.43
C GLY A 89 -7.51 0.87 -15.73
N GLY A 90 -8.44 0.35 -16.51
CA GLY A 90 -8.57 -1.06 -16.81
C GLY A 90 -8.75 -1.90 -15.54
N GLU A 91 -8.17 -3.08 -15.48
CA GLU A 91 -8.19 -3.97 -14.30
C GLU A 91 -7.19 -3.55 -13.19
N GLY A 92 -6.49 -2.42 -13.36
CA GLY A 92 -5.51 -1.95 -12.39
C GLY A 92 -4.33 -2.89 -12.14
N GLY A 93 -3.97 -3.71 -13.14
CA GLY A 93 -2.91 -4.72 -13.06
C GLY A 93 -3.40 -6.13 -12.72
N GLY A 94 -4.73 -6.31 -12.56
CA GLY A 94 -5.35 -7.61 -12.30
C GLY A 94 -5.34 -8.03 -10.82
N LEU A 95 -6.25 -8.94 -10.49
CA LEU A 95 -6.47 -9.44 -9.14
C LEU A 95 -5.22 -10.11 -8.55
N GLU A 96 -4.69 -11.09 -9.26
CA GLU A 96 -3.59 -11.93 -8.78
C GLU A 96 -2.33 -11.12 -8.50
N ALA A 97 -1.94 -10.24 -9.43
CA ALA A 97 -0.75 -9.41 -9.27
C ALA A 97 -0.87 -8.42 -8.09
N ASN A 98 -2.05 -7.84 -7.88
CA ASN A 98 -2.28 -6.92 -6.77
C ASN A 98 -2.25 -7.63 -5.41
N VAL A 99 -2.97 -8.73 -5.27
CA VAL A 99 -3.01 -9.48 -4.01
C VAL A 99 -1.62 -10.04 -3.68
N ASN A 100 -0.92 -10.64 -4.64
CA ASN A 100 0.44 -11.16 -4.41
C ASN A 100 1.45 -10.06 -4.09
N ARG A 101 1.33 -8.87 -4.67
CA ARG A 101 2.14 -7.72 -4.28
C ARG A 101 1.89 -7.33 -2.81
N TRP A 102 0.64 -7.31 -2.35
CA TRP A 102 0.32 -7.03 -0.94
C TRP A 102 0.79 -8.13 0.00
N ARG A 103 0.63 -9.40 -0.38
CA ARG A 103 1.15 -10.56 0.34
C ARG A 103 2.67 -10.44 0.54
N GLY A 104 3.40 -10.12 -0.53
CA GLY A 104 4.85 -9.90 -0.46
C GLY A 104 5.27 -8.76 0.48
N GLN A 105 4.47 -7.67 0.57
CA GLN A 105 4.76 -6.54 1.48
C GLN A 105 4.77 -6.94 2.96
N ILE A 106 4.04 -7.98 3.34
CA ILE A 106 3.99 -8.50 4.71
C ILE A 106 4.73 -9.84 4.87
N GLY A 107 5.51 -10.24 3.84
CA GLY A 107 6.34 -11.45 3.88
C GLY A 107 5.56 -12.75 3.72
N LEU A 108 4.37 -12.73 3.12
CA LEU A 108 3.65 -13.93 2.71
C LEU A 108 4.07 -14.36 1.29
N GLY A 109 4.10 -15.67 1.04
CA GLY A 109 4.34 -16.22 -0.28
C GLY A 109 3.21 -15.91 -1.26
N PRO A 110 3.47 -15.97 -2.59
CA PRO A 110 2.44 -15.79 -3.59
C PRO A 110 1.45 -16.97 -3.60
N LEU A 111 0.23 -16.68 -4.05
CA LEU A 111 -0.83 -17.65 -4.31
C LEU A 111 -1.20 -17.61 -5.79
N SER A 112 -1.73 -18.72 -6.29
CA SER A 112 -2.37 -18.77 -7.58
C SER A 112 -3.69 -17.98 -7.58
N ARG A 113 -4.18 -17.60 -8.76
CA ARG A 113 -5.48 -16.91 -8.89
C ARG A 113 -6.61 -17.69 -8.24
N PHE A 114 -6.64 -19.02 -8.39
CA PHE A 114 -7.67 -19.88 -7.80
C PHE A 114 -7.67 -19.81 -6.26
N GLU A 115 -6.49 -19.89 -5.64
CA GLU A 115 -6.36 -19.78 -4.18
C GLU A 115 -6.77 -18.38 -3.69
N ILE A 116 -6.40 -17.31 -4.41
CA ILE A 116 -6.80 -15.94 -4.10
C ILE A 116 -8.31 -15.76 -4.17
N GLU A 117 -8.96 -16.29 -5.21
CA GLU A 117 -10.41 -16.22 -5.36
C GLU A 117 -11.13 -17.03 -4.26
N ALA A 118 -10.54 -18.13 -3.80
CA ALA A 118 -11.06 -18.91 -2.69
C ALA A 118 -10.94 -18.22 -1.32
N GLU A 119 -9.90 -17.40 -1.12
CA GLU A 119 -9.71 -16.59 0.10
C GLU A 119 -10.56 -15.30 0.12
N ALA A 120 -11.11 -14.90 -1.04
CA ALA A 120 -11.86 -13.65 -1.16
C ALA A 120 -13.23 -13.73 -0.48
N GLU A 121 -13.53 -12.74 0.33
CA GLU A 121 -14.89 -12.49 0.80
C GLU A 121 -15.61 -11.56 -0.19
N ASN A 122 -16.80 -11.94 -0.66
CA ASN A 122 -17.57 -11.14 -1.59
C ASN A 122 -18.48 -10.17 -0.84
N GLY A 123 -18.45 -8.89 -1.26
CA GLY A 123 -19.31 -7.85 -0.74
C GLY A 123 -20.08 -7.14 -1.86
N VAL A 124 -21.09 -6.39 -1.47
CA VAL A 124 -21.97 -5.64 -2.38
C VAL A 124 -22.07 -4.19 -1.92
N SER A 125 -22.03 -3.26 -2.88
CA SER A 125 -22.28 -1.84 -2.67
C SER A 125 -23.13 -1.28 -3.81
N GLU A 126 -23.49 -0.01 -3.76
CA GLU A 126 -24.25 0.64 -4.83
C GLU A 126 -23.44 0.83 -6.12
N ILE A 127 -22.07 0.82 -6.05
CA ILE A 127 -21.22 0.89 -7.24
C ILE A 127 -20.92 -0.49 -7.85
N GLY A 128 -21.37 -1.58 -7.24
CA GLY A 128 -21.21 -2.95 -7.70
C GLY A 128 -20.66 -3.89 -6.64
N ASN A 129 -20.41 -5.13 -7.06
CA ASN A 129 -19.81 -6.16 -6.23
C ASN A 129 -18.32 -5.87 -6.02
N TYR A 130 -17.76 -6.32 -4.91
CA TYR A 130 -16.32 -6.24 -4.62
C TYR A 130 -15.81 -7.50 -3.95
N GLN A 131 -14.52 -7.71 -4.05
CA GLN A 131 -13.79 -8.76 -3.35
C GLN A 131 -12.97 -8.14 -2.22
N LEU A 132 -13.07 -8.72 -1.03
CA LEU A 132 -12.36 -8.29 0.17
C LEU A 132 -11.35 -9.34 0.57
N PHE A 133 -10.16 -8.90 0.94
CA PHE A 133 -9.03 -9.71 1.35
C PHE A 133 -8.56 -9.27 2.74
N ARG A 134 -8.36 -10.24 3.63
CA ARG A 134 -7.71 -10.06 4.92
C ARG A 134 -6.33 -10.73 4.89
N LEU A 135 -5.28 -9.94 4.82
CA LEU A 135 -3.91 -10.40 4.69
C LEU A 135 -3.16 -10.15 6.01
N ILE A 136 -2.87 -11.23 6.74
CA ILE A 136 -2.17 -11.20 8.03
C ILE A 136 -1.04 -12.21 7.98
N ASN A 137 0.19 -11.78 8.31
CA ASN A 137 1.29 -12.67 8.59
C ASN A 137 1.39 -12.84 10.11
N LEU A 138 1.08 -14.04 10.62
CA LEU A 138 1.08 -14.32 12.05
C LEU A 138 2.48 -14.28 12.69
N GLU A 139 3.53 -14.40 11.89
CA GLU A 139 4.93 -14.29 12.34
C GLU A 139 5.41 -12.82 12.38
N LYS A 140 4.79 -11.94 11.57
CA LYS A 140 5.13 -10.52 11.44
C LYS A 140 3.88 -9.67 11.65
N LYS A 141 3.51 -9.47 12.92
CA LYS A 141 2.23 -8.84 13.29
C LYS A 141 2.21 -7.31 13.19
N GLU A 142 3.33 -6.68 12.91
CA GLU A 142 3.46 -5.22 12.87
C GLU A 142 2.68 -4.59 11.72
N SER A 143 2.45 -5.33 10.64
CA SER A 143 1.73 -4.85 9.47
C SER A 143 0.84 -5.93 8.88
N ALA A 144 -0.42 -5.59 8.65
CA ALA A 144 -1.42 -6.42 8.03
C ALA A 144 -2.35 -5.55 7.18
N PHE A 145 -3.15 -6.16 6.28
CA PHE A 145 -4.01 -5.42 5.36
C PHE A 145 -5.44 -5.93 5.37
N LEU A 146 -6.39 -4.98 5.30
CA LEU A 146 -7.68 -5.21 4.66
C LEU A 146 -7.66 -4.51 3.31
N ALA A 147 -8.03 -5.21 2.27
CA ALA A 147 -8.09 -4.64 0.93
C ALA A 147 -9.39 -5.03 0.24
N ALA A 148 -10.03 -4.07 -0.41
CA ALA A 148 -11.21 -4.30 -1.24
C ALA A 148 -10.93 -3.87 -2.67
N ILE A 149 -11.33 -4.69 -3.64
CA ILE A 149 -11.20 -4.45 -5.08
C ILE A 149 -12.59 -4.41 -5.68
N PHE A 150 -12.95 -3.27 -6.26
CA PHE A 150 -14.18 -3.05 -6.99
C PHE A 150 -13.87 -3.02 -8.48
N PRO A 151 -14.20 -4.06 -9.25
CA PRO A 151 -14.15 -3.98 -10.70
C PRO A 151 -15.23 -3.03 -11.20
N LEU A 152 -14.83 -2.04 -11.98
CA LEU A 152 -15.72 -1.08 -12.65
C LEU A 152 -15.61 -1.28 -14.17
N GLU A 153 -16.50 -0.68 -14.95
CA GLU A 153 -16.57 -0.88 -16.39
C GLU A 153 -15.24 -0.61 -17.13
N SER A 154 -14.53 0.48 -16.79
CA SER A 154 -13.28 0.88 -17.44
C SER A 154 -12.12 1.11 -16.48
N SER A 155 -12.28 0.70 -15.21
CA SER A 155 -11.28 0.92 -14.16
C SER A 155 -11.50 -0.06 -13.01
N ALA A 156 -10.58 -0.07 -12.05
CA ALA A 156 -10.78 -0.74 -10.77
C ALA A 156 -10.55 0.25 -9.63
N LEU A 157 -11.40 0.16 -8.59
CA LEU A 157 -11.23 0.94 -7.37
C LEU A 157 -10.64 0.04 -6.30
N PHE A 158 -9.57 0.49 -5.69
CA PHE A 158 -8.85 -0.20 -4.63
C PHE A 158 -8.99 0.58 -3.34
N ILE A 159 -9.48 -0.08 -2.30
CA ILE A 159 -9.54 0.46 -0.93
C ILE A 159 -8.63 -0.41 -0.09
N LYS A 160 -7.58 0.17 0.49
CA LYS A 160 -6.62 -0.56 1.31
C LYS A 160 -6.43 0.11 2.66
N LEU A 161 -6.64 -0.66 3.73
CA LEU A 161 -6.33 -0.30 5.11
C LEU A 161 -5.09 -1.08 5.56
N ILE A 162 -4.14 -0.37 6.16
CA ILE A 162 -2.92 -0.91 6.75
C ILE A 162 -2.98 -0.65 8.25
N ALA A 163 -2.77 -1.68 9.05
CA ALA A 163 -2.65 -1.59 10.51
C ALA A 163 -1.83 -2.77 11.03
N SER A 164 -1.62 -2.87 12.34
CA SER A 164 -1.13 -4.13 12.95
C SER A 164 -2.13 -5.26 12.77
N ALA A 165 -1.72 -6.50 12.99
CA ALA A 165 -2.61 -7.66 12.93
C ALA A 165 -3.84 -7.50 13.85
N ASP A 166 -3.64 -7.02 15.09
CA ASP A 166 -4.72 -6.76 16.04
C ASP A 166 -5.60 -5.60 15.57
N GLY A 167 -4.98 -4.53 15.02
CA GLY A 167 -5.71 -3.40 14.45
C GLY A 167 -6.61 -3.79 13.27
N ILE A 168 -6.17 -4.74 12.43
CA ILE A 168 -7.01 -5.26 11.34
C ILE A 168 -8.25 -5.97 11.90
N VAL A 169 -8.12 -6.72 12.98
CA VAL A 169 -9.27 -7.38 13.63
C VAL A 169 -10.23 -6.35 14.22
N ASP A 170 -9.72 -5.35 14.92
CA ASP A 170 -10.53 -4.27 15.51
C ASP A 170 -11.30 -3.47 14.46
N LEU A 171 -10.66 -3.21 13.31
CA LEU A 171 -11.17 -2.30 12.27
C LEU A 171 -11.98 -3.01 11.16
N GLU A 172 -12.01 -4.34 11.13
CA GLU A 172 -12.61 -5.10 10.02
C GLU A 172 -14.10 -4.77 9.82
N LYS A 173 -14.86 -4.65 10.91
CA LYS A 173 -16.30 -4.33 10.84
C LYS A 173 -16.54 -2.97 10.20
N ASP A 174 -15.79 -1.96 10.63
CA ASP A 174 -15.92 -0.59 10.11
C ASP A 174 -15.43 -0.49 8.67
N PHE A 175 -14.37 -1.22 8.32
CA PHE A 175 -13.88 -1.32 6.94
C PHE A 175 -14.93 -1.93 6.00
N LYS A 176 -15.58 -3.03 6.41
CA LYS A 176 -16.66 -3.66 5.63
C LYS A 176 -17.85 -2.72 5.46
N ALA A 177 -18.25 -2.04 6.53
CA ALA A 177 -19.34 -1.05 6.47
C ALA A 177 -18.98 0.13 5.53
N PHE A 178 -17.71 0.59 5.58
CA PHE A 178 -17.21 1.61 4.67
C PHE A 178 -17.28 1.17 3.21
N CYS A 179 -16.76 -0.02 2.88
CA CYS A 179 -16.80 -0.56 1.52
C CYS A 179 -18.25 -0.73 1.01
N SER A 180 -19.15 -1.26 1.84
CA SER A 180 -20.56 -1.43 1.47
C SER A 180 -21.31 -0.11 1.26
N SER A 181 -20.80 0.99 1.84
CA SER A 181 -21.41 2.32 1.72
C SER A 181 -21.01 3.08 0.45
N MET A 182 -20.13 2.52 -0.38
CA MET A 182 -19.62 3.17 -1.60
C MET A 182 -20.73 3.41 -2.61
N LYS A 183 -20.82 4.66 -3.11
CA LYS A 183 -21.82 5.14 -4.07
C LYS A 183 -21.17 5.99 -5.14
N ARG A 184 -21.81 6.11 -6.31
CA ARG A 184 -21.45 7.13 -7.30
C ARG A 184 -21.89 8.51 -6.83
N ASP A 185 -21.06 9.52 -7.07
CA ASP A 185 -21.41 10.92 -6.83
C ASP A 185 -22.14 11.48 -8.05
N ASN A 186 -23.46 11.55 -7.97
CA ASN A 186 -24.31 12.03 -9.06
C ASN A 186 -24.40 13.57 -9.13
N ARG A 187 -23.66 14.31 -8.30
CA ARG A 187 -23.72 15.79 -8.27
C ARG A 187 -23.06 16.48 -9.47
N ASN A 188 -22.35 15.75 -10.31
CA ASN A 188 -21.63 16.28 -11.47
C ASN A 188 -22.15 15.75 -12.82
N GLN A 189 -23.41 15.24 -12.85
CA GLN A 189 -24.10 14.89 -14.10
C GLN A 189 -25.07 16.01 -14.52
#